data_44ac063e34f169425ee192f0d440a90f
#
_entry.id   44ac063e34f169425ee192f0d440a90f
#
_cell.length_a   1.000
_cell.length_b   1.000
_cell.length_c   1.000
_cell.angle_alpha   90.00
_cell.angle_beta   90.00
_cell.angle_gamma   90.00
#
_symmetry.space_group_name_H-M   'P 1'
#
loop_
_entity.id
_entity.type
_entity.pdbx_description
1 polymer ?
#
loop_
_entity_poly.entity_id
_entity_poly.type
_entity_poly.pdbx_seq_one_letter_code
_entity_poly.pdbx_strand_id
1 'polypeptide(L)'
;SVFKFILLFEIAFYQTIYSSSPKFAIATVDPISTSAGAKTLMNGGNAFDAAVAAALTLGVVNGYNSGIGGGCFIIGRKSNGEIFVINGRERAPLKSNEKMFIRNGKPQGNLSKEGSLSIAVPGALMAYSELSSNHGNIPLRKHLENAAIIADEGFIISERFHERIKTSASRLRKYEGSSDVFLNGDGLAKKKGSQLIQKDLARTYREIAKNGTEWFYKGPFAKKTARWIKQNGGIMDEDDFAKYFITKPKPIKSSYKTYTIIGMPPPSSG
;
A
#
# COMPACT_ATOMS: atom_id res chain seq x y z
N SER A 1 2.04 -46.49 41.28
CA SER A 1 1.37 -45.18 41.62
C SER A 1 2.12 -43.98 41.03
N VAL A 2 3.46 -43.98 41.04
CA VAL A 2 4.30 -42.89 40.50
C VAL A 2 4.23 -42.81 38.95
N PHE A 3 4.18 -43.95 38.26
CA PHE A 3 4.09 -44.01 36.79
C PHE A 3 2.77 -43.45 36.25
N LYS A 4 1.65 -43.59 36.95
CA LYS A 4 0.37 -42.95 36.53
C LYS A 4 0.38 -41.44 36.70
N PHE A 5 1.12 -40.92 37.66
CA PHE A 5 1.23 -39.47 37.90
C PHE A 5 2.09 -38.76 36.84
N ILE A 6 3.18 -39.41 36.41
CA ILE A 6 4.07 -38.90 35.35
C ILE A 6 3.32 -38.84 34.00
N LEU A 7 2.56 -39.91 33.66
CA LEU A 7 1.80 -39.95 32.40
C LEU A 7 0.68 -38.92 32.35
N LEU A 8 0.02 -38.62 33.45
CA LEU A 8 -1.00 -37.58 33.56
C LEU A 8 -0.41 -36.16 33.45
N PHE A 9 0.81 -35.96 33.95
CA PHE A 9 1.50 -34.66 33.85
C PHE A 9 2.01 -34.40 32.42
N GLU A 10 2.51 -35.44 31.72
CA GLU A 10 2.89 -35.31 30.31
C GLU A 10 1.69 -35.05 29.41
N ILE A 11 0.55 -35.72 29.62
CA ILE A 11 -0.68 -35.48 28.84
C ILE A 11 -1.22 -34.08 29.10
N ALA A 12 -1.17 -33.58 30.34
CA ALA A 12 -1.58 -32.20 30.66
C ALA A 12 -0.65 -31.14 30.02
N PHE A 13 0.66 -31.43 29.96
CA PHE A 13 1.62 -30.54 29.32
C PHE A 13 1.46 -30.50 27.79
N TYR A 14 1.18 -31.67 27.17
CA TYR A 14 0.88 -31.70 25.71
C TYR A 14 -0.44 -31.03 25.36
N GLN A 15 -1.47 -31.12 26.20
CA GLN A 15 -2.74 -30.42 25.97
C GLN A 15 -2.61 -28.89 26.11
N THR A 16 -1.68 -28.40 26.95
CA THR A 16 -1.46 -26.96 27.12
C THR A 16 -0.72 -26.34 25.91
N ILE A 17 0.06 -27.14 25.18
CA ILE A 17 0.80 -26.67 23.97
C ILE A 17 -0.10 -26.64 22.73
N TYR A 18 -1.18 -27.42 22.68
CA TYR A 18 -2.07 -27.52 21.51
C TYR A 18 -3.36 -26.69 21.58
N SER A 19 -3.55 -25.86 22.62
CA SER A 19 -4.83 -25.20 22.88
C SER A 19 -4.83 -23.69 22.71
N SER A 20 -4.14 -23.14 21.75
CA SER A 20 -4.48 -21.78 21.30
C SER A 20 -4.60 -21.77 19.79
N SER A 21 -5.82 -21.98 19.29
CA SER A 21 -6.14 -21.54 17.92
C SER A 21 -5.64 -20.10 17.76
N PRO A 22 -4.93 -19.79 16.69
CA PRO A 22 -4.46 -18.43 16.50
C PRO A 22 -5.67 -17.47 16.54
N LYS A 23 -5.62 -16.50 17.46
CA LYS A 23 -6.70 -15.53 17.64
C LYS A 23 -6.90 -14.62 16.43
N PHE A 24 -5.99 -14.67 15.47
CA PHE A 24 -6.00 -13.86 14.25
C PHE A 24 -5.25 -14.55 13.11
N ALA A 25 -5.50 -14.12 11.89
CA ALA A 25 -4.74 -14.50 10.71
C ALA A 25 -4.48 -13.26 9.84
N ILE A 26 -3.31 -13.23 9.20
CA ILE A 26 -2.97 -12.22 8.20
C ILE A 26 -2.12 -12.85 7.11
N ALA A 27 -2.36 -12.49 5.87
CA ALA A 27 -1.56 -12.89 4.73
C ALA A 27 -1.32 -11.70 3.80
N THR A 28 -0.10 -11.53 3.35
CA THR A 28 0.29 -10.56 2.32
C THR A 28 1.25 -11.19 1.33
N VAL A 29 1.61 -10.47 0.28
CA VAL A 29 2.56 -10.95 -0.74
C VAL A 29 4.04 -10.85 -0.32
N ASP A 30 4.31 -10.29 0.87
CA ASP A 30 5.67 -10.10 1.39
C ASP A 30 5.74 -10.42 2.89
N PRO A 31 6.72 -11.23 3.35
CA PRO A 31 6.82 -11.65 4.74
C PRO A 31 7.06 -10.50 5.73
N ILE A 32 7.77 -9.44 5.33
CA ILE A 32 8.01 -8.26 6.19
C ILE A 32 6.68 -7.54 6.43
N SER A 33 5.87 -7.39 5.40
CA SER A 33 4.53 -6.81 5.52
C SER A 33 3.59 -7.68 6.36
N THR A 34 3.60 -9.00 6.17
CA THR A 34 2.83 -9.94 7.01
C THR A 34 3.26 -9.82 8.47
N SER A 35 4.56 -9.73 8.74
CA SER A 35 5.10 -9.54 10.09
C SER A 35 4.66 -8.21 10.71
N ALA A 36 4.65 -7.12 9.93
CA ALA A 36 4.21 -5.80 10.41
C ALA A 36 2.73 -5.84 10.84
N GLY A 37 1.85 -6.46 10.03
CA GLY A 37 0.45 -6.63 10.39
C GLY A 37 0.25 -7.57 11.59
N ALA A 38 0.98 -8.68 11.66
CA ALA A 38 0.92 -9.61 12.80
C ALA A 38 1.37 -8.94 14.10
N LYS A 39 2.47 -8.18 14.08
CA LYS A 39 2.93 -7.39 15.24
C LYS A 39 1.88 -6.37 15.69
N THR A 40 1.18 -5.75 14.75
CA THR A 40 0.09 -4.82 15.04
C THR A 40 -1.04 -5.51 15.81
N LEU A 41 -1.45 -6.72 15.37
CA LEU A 41 -2.47 -7.53 16.07
C LEU A 41 -2.00 -7.96 17.47
N MET A 42 -0.76 -8.42 17.60
CA MET A 42 -0.18 -8.80 18.90
C MET A 42 -0.12 -7.65 19.90
N ASN A 43 0.05 -6.43 19.40
CA ASN A 43 0.14 -5.21 20.22
C ASN A 43 -1.23 -4.54 20.46
N GLY A 44 -2.35 -5.25 20.29
CA GLY A 44 -3.69 -4.77 20.62
C GLY A 44 -4.41 -4.03 19.49
N GLY A 45 -3.83 -3.96 18.30
CA GLY A 45 -4.53 -3.48 17.11
C GLY A 45 -5.59 -4.48 16.64
N ASN A 46 -6.57 -3.99 15.90
CA ASN A 46 -7.57 -4.82 15.26
C ASN A 46 -7.19 -5.19 13.81
N ALA A 47 -8.07 -5.89 13.10
CA ALA A 47 -7.82 -6.31 11.72
C ALA A 47 -7.61 -5.12 10.76
N PHE A 48 -8.25 -3.98 11.02
CA PHE A 48 -8.11 -2.78 10.20
C PHE A 48 -6.76 -2.11 10.42
N ASP A 49 -6.28 -2.06 11.67
CA ASP A 49 -4.93 -1.60 11.99
C ASP A 49 -3.86 -2.46 11.32
N ALA A 50 -4.04 -3.79 11.39
CA ALA A 50 -3.13 -4.74 10.75
C ALA A 50 -3.09 -4.55 9.23
N ALA A 51 -4.24 -4.30 8.59
CA ALA A 51 -4.33 -4.04 7.16
C ALA A 51 -3.59 -2.74 6.77
N VAL A 52 -3.77 -1.66 7.55
CA VAL A 52 -3.06 -0.38 7.31
C VAL A 52 -1.55 -0.54 7.49
N ALA A 53 -1.11 -1.19 8.58
CA ALA A 53 0.31 -1.44 8.85
C ALA A 53 0.95 -2.27 7.73
N ALA A 54 0.26 -3.33 7.30
CA ALA A 54 0.72 -4.18 6.20
C ALA A 54 0.76 -3.42 4.87
N ALA A 55 -0.26 -2.63 4.54
CA ALA A 55 -0.33 -1.88 3.29
C ALA A 55 0.76 -0.80 3.18
N LEU A 56 1.02 -0.05 4.26
CA LEU A 56 2.11 0.92 4.30
C LEU A 56 3.48 0.25 4.19
N THR A 57 3.66 -0.90 4.86
CA THR A 57 4.89 -1.69 4.74
C THR A 57 5.06 -2.25 3.33
N LEU A 58 3.99 -2.71 2.66
CA LEU A 58 4.04 -3.12 1.24
C LEU A 58 4.50 -1.96 0.34
N GLY A 59 4.12 -0.73 0.63
CA GLY A 59 4.63 0.44 -0.08
C GLY A 59 6.16 0.59 -0.03
N VAL A 60 6.80 0.03 1.01
CA VAL A 60 8.26 -0.04 1.15
C VAL A 60 8.84 -1.26 0.44
N VAL A 61 8.35 -2.46 0.79
CA VAL A 61 8.99 -3.74 0.40
C VAL A 61 8.45 -4.35 -0.90
N ASN A 62 7.38 -3.78 -1.45
CA ASN A 62 6.74 -4.22 -2.70
C ASN A 62 6.34 -3.01 -3.57
N GLY A 63 7.20 -1.98 -3.62
CA GLY A 63 6.94 -0.69 -4.25
C GLY A 63 6.63 -0.73 -5.75
N TYR A 64 6.83 -1.86 -6.42
CA TYR A 64 6.44 -2.07 -7.82
C TYR A 64 4.94 -2.41 -7.99
N ASN A 65 4.21 -2.71 -6.91
CA ASN A 65 2.76 -2.97 -6.91
C ASN A 65 1.97 -2.17 -5.87
N SER A 66 2.65 -1.63 -4.84
CA SER A 66 2.00 -1.03 -3.68
C SER A 66 2.63 0.31 -3.34
N GLY A 67 1.89 1.17 -2.67
CA GLY A 67 2.42 2.45 -2.17
C GLY A 67 1.37 3.54 -2.11
N ILE A 68 1.69 4.61 -1.39
CA ILE A 68 0.80 5.77 -1.22
C ILE A 68 0.71 6.66 -2.48
N GLY A 69 1.54 6.41 -3.48
CA GLY A 69 1.48 7.07 -4.79
C GLY A 69 0.46 6.45 -5.77
N GLY A 70 -0.24 5.39 -5.35
CA GLY A 70 -1.27 4.72 -6.12
C GLY A 70 -2.63 4.75 -5.43
N GLY A 71 -3.48 3.77 -5.74
CA GLY A 71 -4.79 3.61 -5.14
C GLY A 71 -5.02 2.23 -4.56
N CYS A 72 -6.16 2.04 -3.92
CA CYS A 72 -6.58 0.75 -3.38
C CYS A 72 -8.09 0.61 -3.33
N PHE A 73 -8.52 -0.63 -3.15
CA PHE A 73 -9.88 -0.99 -2.77
C PHE A 73 -9.85 -1.73 -1.44
N ILE A 74 -10.78 -1.40 -0.56
CA ILE A 74 -10.89 -2.03 0.75
C ILE A 74 -12.31 -2.55 0.92
N ILE A 75 -12.43 -3.83 1.30
CA ILE A 75 -13.67 -4.43 1.80
C ILE A 75 -13.41 -4.80 3.24
N GLY A 76 -14.18 -4.23 4.16
CA GLY A 76 -14.11 -4.50 5.57
C GLY A 76 -15.38 -5.15 6.10
N ARG A 77 -15.23 -6.08 7.07
CA ARG A 77 -16.33 -6.65 7.83
C ARG A 77 -16.11 -6.40 9.31
N LYS A 78 -17.07 -5.74 9.95
CA LYS A 78 -17.07 -5.48 11.38
C LYS A 78 -17.48 -6.73 12.17
N SER A 79 -17.22 -6.75 13.47
CA SER A 79 -17.61 -7.84 14.37
C SER A 79 -19.13 -8.07 14.42
N ASN A 80 -19.92 -7.01 14.24
CA ASN A 80 -21.38 -7.11 14.15
C ASN A 80 -21.90 -7.63 12.80
N GLY A 81 -21.01 -8.01 11.87
CA GLY A 81 -21.36 -8.52 10.55
C GLY A 81 -21.57 -7.45 9.48
N GLU A 82 -21.57 -6.18 9.81
CA GLU A 82 -21.67 -5.07 8.85
C GLU A 82 -20.48 -5.09 7.89
N ILE A 83 -20.78 -4.95 6.59
CA ILE A 83 -19.77 -4.91 5.53
C ILE A 83 -19.77 -3.52 4.92
N PHE A 84 -18.57 -2.96 4.78
CA PHE A 84 -18.34 -1.67 4.15
C PHE A 84 -17.28 -1.76 3.06
N VAL A 85 -17.26 -0.76 2.21
CA VAL A 85 -16.32 -0.62 1.11
C VAL A 85 -15.71 0.77 1.12
N ILE A 86 -14.40 0.86 0.88
CA ILE A 86 -13.71 2.12 0.62
C ILE A 86 -13.07 2.02 -0.77
N ASN A 87 -13.43 2.96 -1.63
CA ASN A 87 -12.81 3.13 -2.94
C ASN A 87 -11.80 4.28 -2.87
N GLY A 88 -10.54 3.93 -2.73
CA GLY A 88 -9.39 4.81 -2.80
C GLY A 88 -8.64 4.72 -4.13
N ARG A 89 -9.35 4.41 -5.23
CA ARG A 89 -8.74 4.41 -6.56
C ARG A 89 -8.26 5.80 -6.95
N GLU A 90 -7.22 5.83 -7.76
CA GLU A 90 -6.69 7.06 -8.34
C GLU A 90 -7.75 7.78 -9.17
N ARG A 91 -7.66 9.11 -9.21
CA ARG A 91 -8.52 9.94 -10.05
C ARG A 91 -7.72 10.62 -11.14
N ALA A 92 -8.29 10.66 -12.33
CA ALA A 92 -7.74 11.47 -13.42
C ALA A 92 -7.66 12.94 -13.00
N PRO A 93 -6.61 13.69 -13.42
CA PRO A 93 -6.55 15.13 -13.24
C PRO A 93 -7.79 15.83 -13.79
N LEU A 94 -8.23 16.92 -13.18
CA LEU A 94 -9.42 17.67 -13.58
C LEU A 94 -9.36 18.20 -15.03
N LYS A 95 -8.15 18.41 -15.55
CA LYS A 95 -7.89 18.83 -16.93
C LYS A 95 -7.84 17.68 -17.93
N SER A 96 -8.08 16.43 -17.48
CA SER A 96 -8.10 15.28 -18.38
C SER A 96 -9.23 15.38 -19.40
N ASN A 97 -8.93 14.99 -20.63
CA ASN A 97 -9.89 14.96 -21.71
C ASN A 97 -9.61 13.78 -22.66
N GLU A 98 -10.56 13.45 -23.51
CA GLU A 98 -10.49 12.31 -24.42
C GLU A 98 -9.31 12.35 -25.41
N LYS A 99 -8.79 13.55 -25.69
CA LYS A 99 -7.71 13.78 -26.68
C LYS A 99 -6.33 13.85 -26.04
N MET A 100 -6.22 13.77 -24.70
CA MET A 100 -4.94 13.97 -23.98
C MET A 100 -3.82 13.01 -24.41
N PHE A 101 -4.16 11.83 -24.90
CA PHE A 101 -3.21 10.83 -25.42
C PHE A 101 -3.17 10.72 -26.95
N ILE A 102 -3.80 11.66 -27.66
CA ILE A 102 -3.81 11.70 -29.13
C ILE A 102 -2.78 12.72 -29.63
N ARG A 103 -1.97 12.35 -30.61
CA ARG A 103 -1.07 13.24 -31.34
C ARG A 103 -1.24 13.01 -32.85
N ASN A 104 -1.41 14.09 -33.61
CA ASN A 104 -1.63 14.03 -35.07
C ASN A 104 -2.78 13.08 -35.45
N GLY A 105 -3.87 13.11 -34.71
CA GLY A 105 -5.06 12.27 -34.93
C GLY A 105 -4.89 10.78 -34.58
N LYS A 106 -3.74 10.36 -34.03
CA LYS A 106 -3.46 8.96 -33.70
C LYS A 106 -3.25 8.77 -32.20
N PRO A 107 -3.82 7.70 -31.59
CA PRO A 107 -3.55 7.35 -30.20
C PRO A 107 -2.06 7.05 -29.97
N GLN A 108 -1.51 7.58 -28.88
CA GLN A 108 -0.13 7.35 -28.44
C GLN A 108 -0.12 6.50 -27.18
N GLY A 109 -0.13 5.18 -27.33
CA GLY A 109 -0.26 4.24 -26.21
C GLY A 109 0.81 4.36 -25.12
N ASN A 110 1.98 4.92 -25.44
CA ASN A 110 3.04 5.17 -24.46
C ASN A 110 2.70 6.33 -23.52
N LEU A 111 1.98 7.36 -23.99
CA LEU A 111 1.62 8.52 -23.18
C LEU A 111 0.69 8.20 -22.01
N SER A 112 -0.11 7.13 -22.12
CA SER A 112 -1.00 6.66 -21.05
C SER A 112 -0.35 5.68 -20.08
N LYS A 113 0.90 5.27 -20.34
CA LYS A 113 1.60 4.25 -19.58
C LYS A 113 2.87 4.76 -18.91
N GLU A 114 3.46 5.82 -19.44
CA GLU A 114 4.77 6.31 -19.01
C GLU A 114 4.83 7.84 -19.05
N GLY A 115 5.52 8.41 -18.07
CA GLY A 115 5.74 9.85 -17.95
C GLY A 115 4.65 10.58 -17.17
N SER A 116 4.86 11.88 -17.04
CA SER A 116 4.05 12.75 -16.19
C SER A 116 2.57 12.88 -16.61
N LEU A 117 2.28 12.69 -17.91
CA LEU A 117 0.91 12.73 -18.42
C LEU A 117 0.07 11.51 -18.02
N SER A 118 0.72 10.38 -17.70
CA SER A 118 0.03 9.15 -17.29
C SER A 118 -0.27 9.08 -15.78
N ILE A 119 0.16 10.08 -15.00
CA ILE A 119 0.00 10.08 -13.55
C ILE A 119 -1.42 10.49 -13.19
N ALA A 120 -2.05 9.73 -12.31
CA ALA A 120 -3.34 10.04 -11.70
C ALA A 120 -3.16 10.43 -10.23
N VAL A 121 -4.14 11.13 -9.67
CA VAL A 121 -4.10 11.60 -8.27
C VAL A 121 -4.18 10.40 -7.33
N PRO A 122 -3.20 10.21 -6.43
CA PRO A 122 -3.16 9.05 -5.55
C PRO A 122 -4.29 9.02 -4.53
N GLY A 123 -4.81 7.83 -4.24
CA GLY A 123 -5.93 7.66 -3.31
C GLY A 123 -5.67 6.73 -2.12
N ALA A 124 -4.63 5.89 -2.19
CA ALA A 124 -4.36 4.90 -1.16
C ALA A 124 -4.18 5.51 0.24
N LEU A 125 -3.45 6.61 0.36
CA LEU A 125 -3.21 7.27 1.65
C LEU A 125 -4.53 7.76 2.29
N MET A 126 -5.43 8.35 1.50
CA MET A 126 -6.74 8.80 1.99
C MET A 126 -7.59 7.62 2.45
N ALA A 127 -7.56 6.50 1.73
CA ALA A 127 -8.28 5.29 2.12
C ALA A 127 -7.70 4.67 3.41
N TYR A 128 -6.39 4.66 3.59
CA TYR A 128 -5.75 4.18 4.83
C TYR A 128 -6.07 5.11 6.01
N SER A 129 -6.10 6.41 5.79
CA SER A 129 -6.50 7.40 6.79
C SER A 129 -7.95 7.18 7.24
N GLU A 130 -8.86 7.00 6.29
CA GLU A 130 -10.27 6.68 6.57
C GLU A 130 -10.41 5.39 7.36
N LEU A 131 -9.72 4.31 6.93
CA LEU A 131 -9.77 3.02 7.60
C LEU A 131 -9.25 3.10 9.04
N SER A 132 -8.10 3.75 9.24
CA SER A 132 -7.49 3.92 10.56
C SER A 132 -8.37 4.77 11.48
N SER A 133 -8.91 5.90 11.00
CA SER A 133 -9.65 6.84 11.83
C SER A 133 -11.04 6.36 12.25
N ASN A 134 -11.73 5.60 11.37
CA ASN A 134 -13.12 5.21 11.60
C ASN A 134 -13.29 3.74 12.03
N HIS A 135 -12.25 2.92 11.90
CA HIS A 135 -12.33 1.49 12.16
C HIS A 135 -11.13 0.93 12.95
N GLY A 136 -9.99 1.63 12.97
CA GLY A 136 -8.80 1.24 13.72
C GLY A 136 -8.83 1.67 15.17
N ASN A 137 -7.98 1.03 15.98
CA ASN A 137 -7.69 1.40 17.38
C ASN A 137 -6.37 2.17 17.51
N ILE A 138 -5.52 2.08 16.49
CA ILE A 138 -4.18 2.67 16.45
C ILE A 138 -4.16 3.83 15.47
N PRO A 139 -3.69 5.03 15.87
CA PRO A 139 -3.62 6.17 14.97
C PRO A 139 -2.73 5.93 13.75
N LEU A 140 -3.14 6.40 12.57
CA LEU A 140 -2.40 6.28 11.30
C LEU A 140 -0.91 6.67 11.44
N ARG A 141 -0.63 7.71 12.23
CA ARG A 141 0.75 8.17 12.47
C ARG A 141 1.69 7.07 12.98
N LYS A 142 1.20 6.15 13.83
CA LYS A 142 1.99 5.03 14.33
C LYS A 142 2.33 4.01 13.26
N HIS A 143 1.40 3.72 12.38
CA HIS A 143 1.64 2.83 11.24
C HIS A 143 2.63 3.45 10.25
N LEU A 144 2.53 4.76 10.00
CA LEU A 144 3.48 5.51 9.16
C LEU A 144 4.89 5.54 9.77
N GLU A 145 5.01 5.81 11.08
CA GLU A 145 6.29 5.78 11.81
C GLU A 145 6.97 4.41 11.68
N ASN A 146 6.23 3.32 11.89
CA ASN A 146 6.74 1.95 11.77
C ASN A 146 7.19 1.62 10.34
N ALA A 147 6.42 1.98 9.34
CA ALA A 147 6.79 1.78 7.94
C ALA A 147 8.00 2.65 7.53
N ALA A 148 8.11 3.86 8.09
CA ALA A 148 9.26 4.74 7.89
C ALA A 148 10.57 4.14 8.43
N ILE A 149 10.52 3.44 9.56
CA ILE A 149 11.68 2.73 10.12
C ILE A 149 12.16 1.67 9.12
N ILE A 150 11.26 0.85 8.59
CA ILE A 150 11.60 -0.20 7.60
C ILE A 150 12.20 0.42 6.33
N ALA A 151 11.67 1.54 5.86
CA ALA A 151 12.21 2.24 4.69
C ALA A 151 13.60 2.85 4.95
N ASP A 152 13.84 3.31 6.16
CA ASP A 152 15.07 3.98 6.59
C ASP A 152 16.20 2.99 6.91
N GLU A 153 15.87 1.88 7.56
CA GLU A 153 16.80 0.78 7.83
C GLU A 153 17.04 -0.07 6.58
N GLY A 154 16.06 -0.13 5.69
CA GLY A 154 16.11 -0.91 4.47
C GLY A 154 15.74 -2.38 4.65
N PHE A 155 15.62 -3.08 3.53
CA PHE A 155 15.31 -4.51 3.47
C PHE A 155 16.16 -5.22 2.42
N ILE A 156 16.27 -6.54 2.52
CA ILE A 156 17.04 -7.36 1.58
C ILE A 156 16.22 -7.61 0.31
N ILE A 157 16.78 -7.24 -0.84
CA ILE A 157 16.16 -7.45 -2.15
C ILE A 157 15.99 -8.95 -2.41
N SER A 158 14.73 -9.37 -2.58
CA SER A 158 14.39 -10.72 -3.00
C SER A 158 14.66 -10.93 -4.49
N GLU A 159 14.69 -12.21 -4.93
CA GLU A 159 14.76 -12.55 -6.36
C GLU A 159 13.67 -11.85 -7.17
N ARG A 160 12.43 -11.94 -6.68
CA ARG A 160 11.27 -11.34 -7.35
C ARG A 160 11.41 -9.82 -7.48
N PHE A 161 11.89 -9.15 -6.43
CA PHE A 161 12.10 -7.70 -6.47
C PHE A 161 13.22 -7.33 -7.46
N HIS A 162 14.34 -8.06 -7.42
CA HIS A 162 15.43 -7.89 -8.39
C HIS A 162 14.95 -8.00 -9.84
N GLU A 163 14.22 -9.06 -10.18
CA GLU A 163 13.70 -9.26 -11.55
C GLU A 163 12.72 -8.12 -11.95
N ARG A 164 11.94 -7.58 -11.01
CA ARG A 164 11.08 -6.41 -11.28
C ARG A 164 11.89 -5.14 -11.57
N ILE A 165 12.94 -4.88 -10.82
CA ILE A 165 13.85 -3.76 -11.12
C ILE A 165 14.50 -3.97 -12.48
N LYS A 166 15.06 -5.14 -12.73
CA LYS A 166 15.78 -5.50 -13.96
C LYS A 166 14.91 -5.31 -15.21
N THR A 167 13.68 -5.83 -15.19
CA THR A 167 12.74 -5.68 -16.31
C THR A 167 12.26 -4.24 -16.50
N SER A 168 12.38 -3.40 -15.49
CA SER A 168 11.98 -1.99 -15.52
C SER A 168 13.17 -1.02 -15.66
N ALA A 169 14.41 -1.51 -15.68
CA ALA A 169 15.62 -0.68 -15.59
C ALA A 169 15.70 0.41 -16.68
N SER A 170 15.29 0.11 -17.91
CA SER A 170 15.28 1.08 -19.02
C SER A 170 14.34 2.27 -18.75
N ARG A 171 13.22 2.03 -18.06
CA ARG A 171 12.29 3.10 -17.64
C ARG A 171 12.80 3.85 -16.42
N LEU A 172 13.32 3.11 -15.42
CA LEU A 172 13.84 3.69 -14.18
C LEU A 172 15.00 4.67 -14.46
N ARG A 173 15.87 4.37 -15.42
CA ARG A 173 16.99 5.26 -15.84
C ARG A 173 16.54 6.64 -16.34
N LYS A 174 15.29 6.78 -16.79
CA LYS A 174 14.78 8.06 -17.30
C LYS A 174 14.46 9.05 -16.17
N TYR A 175 14.38 8.60 -14.94
CA TYR A 175 13.96 9.38 -13.79
C TYR A 175 15.00 9.26 -12.69
N GLU A 176 15.71 10.35 -12.42
CA GLU A 176 16.81 10.42 -11.46
C GLU A 176 16.45 9.78 -10.12
N GLY A 177 15.38 10.21 -9.47
CA GLY A 177 14.96 9.67 -8.17
C GLY A 177 14.67 8.15 -8.19
N SER A 178 14.20 7.59 -9.32
CA SER A 178 13.99 6.15 -9.46
C SER A 178 15.33 5.43 -9.71
N SER A 179 16.19 6.03 -10.53
CA SER A 179 17.53 5.51 -10.81
C SER A 179 18.35 5.38 -9.52
N ASP A 180 18.40 6.43 -8.72
CA ASP A 180 19.19 6.49 -7.48
C ASP A 180 18.74 5.45 -6.46
N VAL A 181 17.43 5.20 -6.37
CA VAL A 181 16.91 4.22 -5.42
C VAL A 181 17.10 2.79 -5.89
N PHE A 182 16.80 2.48 -7.16
CA PHE A 182 16.65 1.10 -7.61
C PHE A 182 17.82 0.58 -8.49
N LEU A 183 18.66 1.47 -8.99
CA LEU A 183 19.79 1.07 -9.83
C LEU A 183 21.13 1.33 -9.13
N ASN A 184 22.18 0.69 -9.62
CA ASN A 184 23.56 1.00 -9.26
C ASN A 184 24.09 2.15 -10.12
N GLY A 185 25.28 2.68 -9.82
CA GLY A 185 25.91 3.75 -10.57
C GLY A 185 26.19 3.42 -12.05
N ASP A 186 26.24 2.15 -12.40
CA ASP A 186 26.34 1.65 -13.80
C ASP A 186 24.98 1.57 -14.53
N GLY A 187 23.88 1.96 -13.85
CA GLY A 187 22.52 1.89 -14.37
C GLY A 187 21.91 0.49 -14.40
N LEU A 188 22.54 -0.51 -13.79
CA LEU A 188 22.02 -1.85 -13.66
C LEU A 188 21.15 -1.98 -12.40
N ALA A 189 20.24 -2.96 -12.42
CA ALA A 189 19.38 -3.26 -11.27
C ALA A 189 20.22 -3.65 -10.04
N LYS A 190 19.85 -3.12 -8.86
CA LYS A 190 20.41 -3.60 -7.59
C LYS A 190 20.17 -5.10 -7.45
N LYS A 191 21.19 -5.83 -6.99
CA LYS A 191 21.22 -7.30 -6.99
C LYS A 191 20.35 -7.88 -5.87
N LYS A 192 19.81 -9.08 -6.10
CA LYS A 192 19.29 -9.93 -5.03
C LYS A 192 20.30 -10.05 -3.89
N GLY A 193 19.81 -10.02 -2.65
CA GLY A 193 20.64 -10.12 -1.45
C GLY A 193 21.29 -8.79 -1.02
N SER A 194 21.26 -7.74 -1.85
CA SER A 194 21.67 -6.40 -1.41
C SER A 194 20.56 -5.71 -0.63
N GLN A 195 20.95 -4.76 0.20
CA GLN A 195 20.00 -3.95 0.99
C GLN A 195 19.46 -2.80 0.15
N LEU A 196 18.14 -2.59 0.19
CA LEU A 196 17.47 -1.44 -0.42
C LEU A 196 17.01 -0.49 0.68
N ILE A 197 17.55 0.72 0.68
CA ILE A 197 17.23 1.80 1.61
C ILE A 197 16.48 2.89 0.86
N GLN A 198 15.40 3.44 1.46
CA GLN A 198 14.51 4.42 0.83
C GLN A 198 14.32 5.63 1.74
N LYS A 199 15.39 6.42 1.93
CA LYS A 199 15.41 7.58 2.83
C LYS A 199 14.33 8.63 2.54
N ASP A 200 14.04 8.87 1.27
CA ASP A 200 13.02 9.84 0.86
C ASP A 200 11.61 9.36 1.15
N LEU A 201 11.34 8.07 0.99
CA LEU A 201 10.07 7.47 1.38
C LEU A 201 9.90 7.50 2.91
N ALA A 202 10.96 7.18 3.66
CA ALA A 202 10.97 7.27 5.12
C ALA A 202 10.66 8.70 5.60
N ARG A 203 11.30 9.69 5.00
CA ARG A 203 11.02 11.11 5.26
C ARG A 203 9.57 11.48 4.95
N THR A 204 9.06 11.06 3.80
CA THR A 204 7.67 11.31 3.39
C THR A 204 6.68 10.72 4.39
N TYR A 205 6.88 9.48 4.83
CA TYR A 205 6.03 8.85 5.83
C TYR A 205 6.08 9.59 7.18
N ARG A 206 7.27 10.03 7.64
CA ARG A 206 7.40 10.82 8.87
C ARG A 206 6.73 12.20 8.77
N GLU A 207 6.84 12.85 7.61
CA GLU A 207 6.16 14.14 7.41
C GLU A 207 4.63 13.99 7.43
N ILE A 208 4.10 12.93 6.83
CA ILE A 208 2.66 12.63 6.91
C ILE A 208 2.27 12.25 8.35
N ALA A 209 3.08 11.47 9.05
CA ALA A 209 2.83 11.10 10.45
C ALA A 209 2.76 12.32 11.37
N LYS A 210 3.61 13.31 11.13
CA LYS A 210 3.71 14.55 11.92
C LYS A 210 2.60 15.53 11.59
N ASN A 211 2.31 15.73 10.31
CA ASN A 211 1.49 16.84 9.81
C ASN A 211 0.12 16.40 9.25
N GLY A 212 -0.19 15.09 9.30
CA GLY A 212 -1.41 14.53 8.74
C GLY A 212 -1.42 14.43 7.22
N THR A 213 -2.51 13.90 6.68
CA THR A 213 -2.71 13.72 5.24
C THR A 213 -2.80 15.04 4.46
N GLU A 214 -3.10 16.14 5.14
CA GLU A 214 -3.12 17.49 4.58
C GLU A 214 -1.74 17.87 4.00
N TRP A 215 -0.64 17.45 4.63
CA TRP A 215 0.72 17.67 4.13
C TRP A 215 0.91 17.04 2.73
N PHE A 216 0.29 15.88 2.50
CA PHE A 216 0.36 15.17 1.21
C PHE A 216 -0.60 15.79 0.17
N TYR A 217 -1.86 16.05 0.54
CA TYR A 217 -2.88 16.47 -0.42
C TYR A 217 -2.98 17.99 -0.64
N LYS A 218 -2.59 18.82 0.34
CA LYS A 218 -2.70 20.29 0.26
C LYS A 218 -1.39 21.01 0.58
N GLY A 219 -0.43 20.26 1.10
CA GLY A 219 0.83 20.78 1.62
C GLY A 219 2.00 20.67 0.64
N PRO A 220 3.22 20.63 1.19
CA PRO A 220 4.47 20.66 0.42
C PRO A 220 4.60 19.52 -0.60
N PHE A 221 4.07 18.33 -0.30
CA PHE A 221 4.13 17.21 -1.25
C PHE A 221 3.33 17.51 -2.53
N ALA A 222 2.06 17.91 -2.41
CA ALA A 222 1.23 18.26 -3.55
C ALA A 222 1.87 19.36 -4.40
N LYS A 223 2.35 20.43 -3.75
CA LYS A 223 3.00 21.57 -4.42
C LYS A 223 4.24 21.15 -5.21
N LYS A 224 5.13 20.39 -4.59
CA LYS A 224 6.37 19.92 -5.23
C LYS A 224 6.06 18.96 -6.38
N THR A 225 5.15 18.02 -6.17
CA THR A 225 4.77 17.00 -7.16
C THR A 225 4.06 17.63 -8.37
N ALA A 226 3.08 18.52 -8.14
CA ALA A 226 2.37 19.21 -9.21
C ALA A 226 3.34 20.07 -10.06
N ARG A 227 4.28 20.77 -9.43
CA ARG A 227 5.33 21.52 -10.13
C ARG A 227 6.16 20.62 -11.03
N TRP A 228 6.65 19.50 -10.51
CA TRP A 228 7.44 18.55 -11.28
C TRP A 228 6.64 17.96 -12.43
N ILE A 229 5.39 17.55 -12.20
CA ILE A 229 4.50 17.01 -13.24
C ILE A 229 4.31 18.04 -14.37
N LYS A 230 4.06 19.30 -14.03
CA LYS A 230 3.89 20.37 -15.00
C LYS A 230 5.16 20.63 -15.81
N GLN A 231 6.34 20.67 -15.15
CA GLN A 231 7.63 20.86 -15.81
C GLN A 231 7.99 19.71 -16.77
N ASN A 232 7.44 18.55 -16.56
CA ASN A 232 7.65 17.37 -17.38
C ASN A 232 6.50 17.06 -18.36
N GLY A 233 5.62 18.04 -18.64
CA GLY A 233 4.58 17.93 -19.66
C GLY A 233 3.29 17.24 -19.22
N GLY A 234 3.10 17.02 -17.91
CA GLY A 234 1.83 16.52 -17.36
C GLY A 234 0.83 17.65 -17.11
N ILE A 235 -0.39 17.29 -16.74
CA ILE A 235 -1.52 18.22 -16.60
C ILE A 235 -2.05 18.34 -15.18
N MET A 236 -1.60 17.48 -14.26
CA MET A 236 -2.01 17.48 -12.85
C MET A 236 -1.46 18.71 -12.14
N ASP A 237 -2.28 19.34 -11.32
CA ASP A 237 -1.91 20.49 -10.51
C ASP A 237 -2.27 20.30 -9.01
N GLU A 238 -2.05 21.34 -8.20
CA GLU A 238 -2.30 21.31 -6.75
C GLU A 238 -3.79 21.12 -6.43
N ASP A 239 -4.67 21.67 -7.25
CA ASP A 239 -6.11 21.55 -7.12
C ASP A 239 -6.59 20.11 -7.25
N ASP A 240 -5.94 19.33 -8.13
CA ASP A 240 -6.26 17.92 -8.30
C ASP A 240 -6.03 17.14 -7.00
N PHE A 241 -4.90 17.40 -6.33
CA PHE A 241 -4.60 16.81 -5.02
C PHE A 241 -5.59 17.30 -3.96
N ALA A 242 -5.81 18.61 -3.86
CA ALA A 242 -6.64 19.22 -2.82
C ALA A 242 -8.12 18.79 -2.91
N LYS A 243 -8.61 18.48 -4.11
CA LYS A 243 -9.98 18.04 -4.40
C LYS A 243 -10.13 16.52 -4.44
N TYR A 244 -9.06 15.77 -4.17
CA TYR A 244 -9.17 14.31 -4.13
C TYR A 244 -10.09 13.88 -2.96
N PHE A 245 -10.92 12.87 -3.20
CA PHE A 245 -11.77 12.24 -2.21
C PHE A 245 -11.97 10.75 -2.51
N ILE A 246 -12.12 9.97 -1.47
CA ILE A 246 -12.54 8.57 -1.55
C ILE A 246 -14.06 8.47 -1.72
N THR A 247 -14.55 7.32 -2.20
CA THR A 247 -15.99 7.00 -2.16
C THR A 247 -16.23 5.73 -1.34
N LYS A 248 -17.46 5.60 -0.82
CA LYS A 248 -17.90 4.45 -0.01
C LYS A 248 -19.16 3.83 -0.65
N PRO A 249 -19.02 3.18 -1.83
CA PRO A 249 -20.16 2.58 -2.51
C PRO A 249 -20.67 1.36 -1.73
N LYS A 250 -21.90 0.94 -2.01
CA LYS A 250 -22.44 -0.31 -1.47
C LYS A 250 -21.71 -1.50 -2.08
N PRO A 251 -21.35 -2.53 -1.30
CA PRO A 251 -20.75 -3.74 -1.83
C PRO A 251 -21.72 -4.46 -2.78
N ILE A 252 -21.18 -5.13 -3.79
CA ILE A 252 -21.97 -6.04 -4.63
C ILE A 252 -22.18 -7.32 -3.84
N LYS A 253 -23.40 -7.85 -3.89
CA LYS A 253 -23.76 -9.16 -3.33
C LYS A 253 -24.32 -10.03 -4.42
N SER A 254 -23.84 -11.26 -4.49
CA SER A 254 -24.35 -12.31 -5.37
C SER A 254 -24.38 -13.65 -4.63
N SER A 255 -25.10 -14.63 -5.18
CA SER A 255 -25.18 -15.96 -4.61
C SER A 255 -24.51 -16.97 -5.54
N TYR A 256 -23.76 -17.89 -4.97
CA TYR A 256 -23.23 -19.04 -5.69
C TYR A 256 -23.43 -20.29 -4.82
N LYS A 257 -24.27 -21.19 -5.26
CA LYS A 257 -24.74 -22.34 -4.46
C LYS A 257 -25.32 -21.85 -3.13
N THR A 258 -24.80 -22.31 -2.00
CA THR A 258 -25.19 -21.92 -0.64
C THR A 258 -24.42 -20.71 -0.10
N TYR A 259 -23.47 -20.15 -0.87
CA TYR A 259 -22.60 -19.07 -0.44
C TYR A 259 -23.11 -17.71 -0.92
N THR A 260 -22.97 -16.71 -0.05
CA THR A 260 -23.09 -15.30 -0.44
C THR A 260 -21.71 -14.76 -0.78
N ILE A 261 -21.53 -14.29 -2.00
CA ILE A 261 -20.30 -13.63 -2.46
C ILE A 261 -20.47 -12.14 -2.30
N ILE A 262 -19.46 -11.49 -1.71
CA ILE A 262 -19.43 -10.05 -1.52
C ILE A 262 -18.20 -9.51 -2.23
N GLY A 263 -18.42 -8.59 -3.15
CA GLY A 263 -17.37 -8.03 -3.99
C GLY A 263 -17.31 -6.51 -3.96
N MET A 264 -16.17 -6.00 -4.41
CA MET A 264 -15.99 -4.59 -4.69
C MET A 264 -16.78 -4.20 -5.94
N PRO A 265 -17.61 -3.14 -5.93
CA PRO A 265 -18.29 -2.68 -7.14
C PRO A 265 -17.31 -2.04 -8.14
N PRO A 266 -17.76 -1.76 -9.37
CA PRO A 266 -16.95 -0.99 -10.32
C PRO A 266 -16.41 0.31 -9.68
N PRO A 267 -15.17 0.70 -10.05
CA PRO A 267 -14.39 0.25 -11.21
C PRO A 267 -13.49 -0.98 -10.94
N SER A 268 -13.74 -1.74 -9.89
CA SER A 268 -13.11 -3.05 -9.71
C SER A 268 -13.71 -4.07 -10.71
N SER A 269 -12.91 -5.06 -11.07
CA SER A 269 -13.32 -6.19 -11.91
C SER A 269 -13.61 -7.47 -11.11
N GLY A 270 -13.64 -7.35 -9.79
CA GLY A 270 -13.88 -8.48 -8.87
C GLY A 270 -15.32 -8.94 -8.76
#